data_2ebe6e960cb21904c400bdb43440560e
#
_entry.id   2ebe6e960cb21904c400bdb43440560e
#
_cell.length_a   1.000
_cell.length_b   1.000
_cell.length_c   1.000
_cell.angle_alpha   90.00
_cell.angle_beta   90.00
_cell.angle_gamma   90.00
#
_symmetry.space_group_name_H-M   'P 1'
#
loop_
_entity.id
_entity.type
_entity.pdbx_description
1 polymer ?
#
loop_
_entity_poly.entity_id
_entity_poly.type
_entity_poly.pdbx_seq_one_letter_code
_entity_poly.pdbx_strand_id
1 'polypeptide(L)'
;DMTGIVEMKKLGCPVVFDATHSVQKPGGKGNATGGNREMVEPLAKAALAAGADHLFMEVHPDPDHAKSDGPNMVPLAEMKELLKKLQKVYLAVQE
;
A
#
# COMPACT_ATOMS: atom_id res chain seq x y z
N ASP A 1 -6.48 -9.53 3.02
CA ASP A 1 -7.11 -9.86 4.30
C ASP A 1 -6.22 -9.41 5.47
N MET A 2 -6.72 -8.44 6.23
CA MET A 2 -5.96 -7.84 7.33
C MET A 2 -5.68 -8.82 8.46
N THR A 3 -6.48 -9.87 8.62
CA THR A 3 -6.21 -10.89 9.63
C THR A 3 -4.90 -11.64 9.36
N GLY A 4 -4.50 -11.72 8.09
CA GLY A 4 -3.23 -12.33 7.73
C GLY A 4 -2.03 -11.65 8.35
N ILE A 5 -2.10 -10.31 8.51
CA ILE A 5 -1.03 -9.55 9.16
C ILE A 5 -0.89 -10.00 10.62
N VAL A 6 -2.01 -10.12 11.31
CA VAL A 6 -2.01 -10.56 12.71
C VAL A 6 -1.41 -11.98 12.83
N GLU A 7 -1.82 -12.88 11.93
CA GLU A 7 -1.31 -14.24 11.94
C GLU A 7 0.19 -14.31 11.67
N MET A 8 0.67 -13.54 10.69
CA MET A 8 2.10 -13.50 10.38
C MET A 8 2.92 -12.91 11.52
N LYS A 9 2.40 -11.93 12.23
CA LYS A 9 3.09 -11.35 13.38
C LYS A 9 3.32 -12.38 14.50
N LYS A 10 2.44 -13.35 14.63
CA LYS A 10 2.59 -14.40 15.64
C LYS A 10 3.82 -15.29 15.40
N LEU A 11 4.35 -15.25 14.19
CA LEU A 11 5.56 -16.02 13.85
C LEU A 11 6.83 -15.33 14.36
N GLY A 12 6.74 -14.11 14.87
CA GLY A 12 7.88 -13.37 15.42
C GLY A 12 8.71 -12.63 14.41
N CYS A 13 8.24 -12.50 13.17
CA CYS A 13 8.94 -11.80 12.10
C CYS A 13 8.28 -10.45 11.81
N PRO A 14 9.05 -9.45 11.36
CA PRO A 14 8.46 -8.22 10.85
C PRO A 14 7.59 -8.51 9.62
N VAL A 15 6.49 -7.77 9.48
CA VAL A 15 5.57 -7.93 8.37
C VAL A 15 5.61 -6.68 7.51
N VAL A 16 5.83 -6.87 6.20
CA VAL A 16 5.78 -5.81 5.20
C VAL A 16 4.48 -5.94 4.43
N PHE A 17 3.71 -4.88 4.35
CA PHE A 17 2.49 -4.85 3.55
C PHE A 17 2.76 -4.14 2.23
N ASP A 18 2.44 -4.79 1.12
CA ASP A 18 2.57 -4.20 -0.21
C ASP A 18 1.28 -3.42 -0.53
N ALA A 19 1.34 -2.11 -0.38
CA ALA A 19 0.16 -1.25 -0.50
C ALA A 19 -0.24 -0.98 -1.95
N THR A 20 0.67 -1.18 -2.90
CA THR A 20 0.35 -0.92 -4.30
C THR A 20 -0.14 -2.16 -5.03
N HIS A 21 0.53 -3.28 -4.87
CA HIS A 21 0.09 -4.51 -5.55
C HIS A 21 -1.17 -5.11 -4.94
N SER A 22 -1.46 -4.85 -3.68
CA SER A 22 -2.68 -5.36 -3.05
C SER A 22 -3.95 -4.70 -3.58
N VAL A 23 -3.85 -3.55 -4.27
CA VAL A 23 -4.99 -2.90 -4.91
C VAL A 23 -5.05 -3.20 -6.41
N GLN A 24 -4.17 -4.06 -6.89
CA GLN A 24 -4.12 -4.47 -8.29
C GLN A 24 -5.36 -5.28 -8.67
N LYS A 25 -5.85 -5.05 -9.89
CA LYS A 25 -6.99 -5.78 -10.45
C LYS A 25 -6.57 -6.42 -11.76
N PRO A 26 -5.95 -7.61 -11.71
CA PRO A 26 -5.49 -8.29 -12.93
C PRO A 26 -6.63 -8.50 -13.92
N GLY A 27 -6.40 -8.11 -15.19
CA GLY A 27 -7.41 -8.28 -16.24
C GLY A 27 -8.55 -7.28 -16.19
N GLY A 28 -8.55 -6.34 -15.25
CA GLY A 28 -9.64 -5.38 -15.10
C GLY A 28 -9.74 -4.37 -16.22
N LYS A 29 -8.72 -4.25 -17.07
CA LYS A 29 -8.70 -3.34 -18.21
C LYS A 29 -8.25 -4.04 -19.49
N GLY A 30 -8.79 -5.21 -19.76
CA GLY A 30 -8.46 -5.96 -20.96
C GLY A 30 -7.02 -6.48 -20.91
N ASN A 31 -6.15 -5.96 -21.77
CA ASN A 31 -4.76 -6.42 -21.88
C ASN A 31 -3.87 -5.91 -20.76
N ALA A 32 -4.31 -4.91 -20.01
CA ALA A 32 -3.50 -4.29 -18.97
C ALA A 32 -3.98 -4.74 -17.59
N THR A 33 -3.05 -4.79 -16.65
CA THR A 33 -3.38 -4.97 -15.25
C THR A 33 -4.10 -3.72 -14.77
N GLY A 34 -5.33 -3.87 -14.29
CA GLY A 34 -6.06 -2.78 -13.69
C GLY A 34 -5.62 -2.55 -12.25
N GLY A 35 -6.02 -1.45 -11.68
CA GLY A 35 -5.74 -1.12 -10.30
C GLY A 35 -6.67 -0.04 -9.79
N ASN A 36 -6.55 0.25 -8.49
CA ASN A 36 -7.36 1.27 -7.86
C ASN A 36 -6.49 2.08 -6.89
N ARG A 37 -5.80 3.08 -7.45
CA ARG A 37 -4.85 3.92 -6.71
C ARG A 37 -5.45 4.56 -5.47
N GLU A 38 -6.74 4.92 -5.51
CA GLU A 38 -7.39 5.57 -4.38
C GLU A 38 -7.50 4.65 -3.16
N MET A 39 -7.33 3.36 -3.33
CA MET A 39 -7.37 2.40 -2.22
C MET A 39 -6.01 2.24 -1.52
N VAL A 40 -4.94 2.78 -2.08
CA VAL A 40 -3.60 2.64 -1.50
C VAL A 40 -3.56 3.23 -0.10
N GLU A 41 -4.00 4.46 0.06
CA GLU A 41 -3.96 5.13 1.36
C GLU A 41 -4.82 4.41 2.42
N PRO A 42 -6.12 4.13 2.19
CA PRO A 42 -6.91 3.46 3.22
C PRO A 42 -6.41 2.06 3.56
N LEU A 43 -5.95 1.29 2.58
CA LEU A 43 -5.44 -0.05 2.87
C LEU A 43 -4.09 -0.02 3.59
N ALA A 44 -3.23 0.94 3.25
CA ALA A 44 -1.98 1.12 3.96
C ALA A 44 -2.23 1.49 5.42
N LYS A 45 -3.20 2.39 5.67
CA LYS A 45 -3.60 2.74 7.03
C LYS A 45 -4.13 1.53 7.81
N ALA A 46 -4.98 0.75 7.15
CA ALA A 46 -5.56 -0.45 7.77
C ALA A 46 -4.47 -1.48 8.11
N ALA A 47 -3.51 -1.67 7.22
CA ALA A 47 -2.42 -2.61 7.46
C ALA A 47 -1.55 -2.18 8.64
N LEU A 48 -1.24 -0.89 8.74
CA LEU A 48 -0.48 -0.38 9.88
C LEU A 48 -1.27 -0.54 11.18
N ALA A 49 -2.58 -0.28 11.14
CA ALA A 49 -3.45 -0.46 12.31
C ALA A 49 -3.53 -1.92 12.71
N ALA A 50 -3.46 -2.85 11.75
CA ALA A 50 -3.46 -4.29 12.04
C ALA A 50 -2.11 -4.79 12.57
N GLY A 51 -1.06 -3.98 12.49
CA GLY A 51 0.24 -4.31 13.06
C GLY A 51 1.37 -4.49 12.06
N ALA A 52 1.19 -4.15 10.78
CA ALA A 52 2.29 -4.19 9.82
C ALA A 52 3.43 -3.29 10.29
N ASP A 53 4.65 -3.77 10.13
CA ASP A 53 5.85 -3.05 10.58
C ASP A 53 6.39 -2.12 9.50
N HIS A 54 6.19 -2.48 8.24
CA HIS A 54 6.72 -1.76 7.10
C HIS A 54 5.71 -1.75 5.97
N LEU A 55 5.88 -0.79 5.06
CA LEU A 55 5.09 -0.71 3.85
C LEU A 55 5.99 -0.77 2.63
N PHE A 56 5.51 -1.44 1.59
CA PHE A 56 6.12 -1.42 0.27
C PHE A 56 5.17 -0.65 -0.65
N MET A 57 5.67 0.35 -1.35
CA MET A 57 4.87 1.13 -2.31
C MET A 57 5.70 1.44 -3.54
N GLU A 58 5.09 1.32 -4.71
CA GLU A 58 5.71 1.78 -5.94
C GLU A 58 5.29 3.22 -6.20
N VAL A 59 6.26 4.03 -6.59
CA VAL A 59 6.09 5.48 -6.77
C VAL A 59 6.61 5.85 -8.15
N HIS A 60 5.95 6.77 -8.83
CA HIS A 60 6.38 7.24 -10.14
C HIS A 60 6.02 8.73 -10.28
N PRO A 61 6.89 9.54 -10.91
CA PRO A 61 6.57 10.95 -11.14
C PRO A 61 5.30 11.16 -11.97
N ASP A 62 5.02 10.21 -12.88
CA ASP A 62 3.85 10.26 -13.74
C ASP A 62 3.31 8.83 -13.93
N PRO A 63 2.54 8.30 -12.96
CA PRO A 63 2.10 6.90 -12.99
C PRO A 63 1.33 6.50 -14.23
N ASP A 64 0.57 7.40 -14.81
CA ASP A 64 -0.25 7.06 -15.98
C ASP A 64 0.62 6.79 -17.21
N HIS A 65 1.88 7.22 -17.20
CA HIS A 65 2.85 6.96 -18.26
C HIS A 65 3.92 5.95 -17.84
N ALA A 66 3.72 5.26 -16.71
CA ALA A 66 4.64 4.22 -16.27
C ALA A 66 4.59 3.02 -17.20
N LYS A 67 5.69 2.28 -17.28
CA LYS A 67 5.78 1.10 -18.14
C LYS A 67 4.91 -0.06 -17.68
N SER A 68 4.65 -0.16 -16.37
CA SER A 68 3.82 -1.22 -15.80
C SER A 68 3.21 -0.72 -14.49
N ASP A 69 2.11 -1.34 -14.09
CA ASP A 69 1.46 -1.12 -12.79
C ASP A 69 1.04 0.33 -12.50
N GLY A 70 1.01 1.20 -13.54
CA GLY A 70 0.65 2.60 -13.39
C GLY A 70 -0.61 2.87 -12.57
N PRO A 71 -1.72 2.11 -12.79
CA PRO A 71 -2.95 2.34 -12.03
C PRO A 71 -2.82 2.13 -10.51
N ASN A 72 -1.77 1.46 -10.05
CA ASN A 72 -1.53 1.20 -8.63
C ASN A 72 -0.48 2.13 -8.04
N MET A 73 0.37 2.73 -8.89
CA MET A 73 1.49 3.54 -8.40
C MET A 73 1.04 4.83 -7.76
N VAL A 74 1.79 5.27 -6.76
CA VAL A 74 1.56 6.54 -6.09
C VAL A 74 2.31 7.64 -6.84
N PRO A 75 1.65 8.76 -7.17
CA PRO A 75 2.37 9.89 -7.74
C PRO A 75 3.41 10.43 -6.76
N LEU A 76 4.63 10.64 -7.25
CA LEU A 76 5.73 11.11 -6.40
C LEU A 76 5.35 12.39 -5.64
N ALA A 77 4.62 13.31 -6.28
CA ALA A 77 4.24 14.57 -5.68
C ALA A 77 3.32 14.41 -4.45
N GLU A 78 2.66 13.26 -4.32
CA GLU A 78 1.73 13.00 -3.21
C GLU A 78 2.39 12.27 -2.04
N MET A 79 3.63 11.81 -2.20
CA MET A 79 4.27 10.96 -1.19
C MET A 79 4.49 11.67 0.14
N LYS A 80 4.86 12.94 0.12
CA LYS A 80 5.13 13.67 1.37
C LYS A 80 3.91 13.69 2.29
N GLU A 81 2.75 14.06 1.75
CA GLU A 81 1.53 14.12 2.54
C GLU A 81 1.04 12.74 2.94
N LEU A 82 1.16 11.76 2.04
CA LEU A 82 0.78 10.39 2.33
C LEU A 82 1.63 9.84 3.49
N LEU A 83 2.94 10.01 3.44
CA LEU A 83 3.83 9.53 4.51
C LEU A 83 3.52 10.18 5.85
N LYS A 84 3.16 11.47 5.87
CA LYS A 84 2.76 12.13 7.11
C LYS A 84 1.51 11.48 7.72
N LYS A 85 0.52 11.19 6.90
CA LYS A 85 -0.71 10.54 7.35
C LYS A 85 -0.44 9.13 7.87
N LEU A 86 0.38 8.37 7.14
CA LEU A 86 0.72 7.01 7.52
C LEU A 86 1.53 6.97 8.82
N GLN A 87 2.44 7.92 9.00
CA GLN A 87 3.20 8.01 10.24
C GLN A 87 2.30 8.25 11.44
N LYS A 88 1.28 9.08 11.30
CA LYS A 88 0.32 9.33 12.39
C LYS A 88 -0.39 8.04 12.80
N VAL A 89 -0.82 7.24 11.83
CA VAL A 89 -1.48 5.96 12.12
C VAL A 89 -0.50 5.02 12.80
N TYR A 90 0.71 4.91 12.26
CA TYR A 90 1.74 4.04 12.81
C TYR A 90 2.03 4.39 14.28
N LEU A 91 2.24 5.66 14.57
CA LEU A 91 2.52 6.10 15.94
C LEU A 91 1.35 5.87 16.87
N ALA A 92 0.12 6.03 16.38
CA ALA A 92 -1.08 5.86 17.19
C ALA A 92 -1.25 4.41 17.68
N VAL A 93 -0.76 3.43 16.93
CA VAL A 93 -0.91 2.01 17.28
C VAL A 93 0.33 1.44 17.99
N GLN A 94 1.39 2.22 18.16
CA GLN A 94 2.53 1.82 18.98
C GLN A 94 2.21 2.03 20.45
N GLU A 95 2.59 1.08 21.26
CA GLU A 95 2.38 1.16 22.70
C GLU A 95 3.67 0.95 23.47
#